data_c9558d90af560d86b0405698b9de0795
#
_entry.id   c9558d90af560d86b0405698b9de0795
#
_cell.length_a   1.000
_cell.length_b   1.000
_cell.length_c   1.000
_cell.angle_alpha   90.00
_cell.angle_beta   90.00
_cell.angle_gamma   90.00
#
_symmetry.space_group_name_H-M   'P 1'
#
loop_
_entity.id
_entity.type
_entity.pdbx_description
1 polymer ?
#
loop_
_entity_poly.entity_id
_entity_poly.type
_entity_poly.pdbx_seq_one_letter_code
_entity_poly.pdbx_strand_id
1 'polypeptide(L)'
;MEIKTEIEINASAENVWKVLVNFPDYGSWNPVITKINGMPYVGEKISFNIKAAPGIEVPIPLCEILVASAASKELRWKGPAIPIASDVLSGEHYFIVQEMAPNKVRFVHGEDFTGLAAGALKPLLQDRLTDSYNEMNRALKAR
;
A
#
# COMPACT_ATOMS: atom_id res chain seq x y z
N MET A 1 -15.48 3.46 -2.16
CA MET A 1 -15.11 3.45 -0.72
C MET A 1 -13.62 3.72 -0.60
N GLU A 2 -13.25 4.72 0.17
CA GLU A 2 -11.83 5.05 0.40
C GLU A 2 -11.47 4.84 1.86
N ILE A 3 -10.28 4.26 2.08
CA ILE A 3 -9.63 4.19 3.38
C ILE A 3 -8.35 5.01 3.27
N LYS A 4 -8.17 5.97 4.18
CA LYS A 4 -7.01 6.87 4.14
C LYS A 4 -6.43 7.02 5.54
N THR A 5 -5.12 6.86 5.64
CA THR A 5 -4.37 7.05 6.88
C THR A 5 -3.19 7.96 6.65
N GLU A 6 -2.70 8.60 7.71
CA GLU A 6 -1.54 9.51 7.65
C GLU A 6 -0.67 9.33 8.88
N ILE A 7 0.62 9.57 8.73
CA ILE A 7 1.57 9.62 9.84
C ILE A 7 2.69 10.60 9.50
N GLU A 8 3.19 11.33 10.50
CA GLU A 8 4.39 12.13 10.33
C GLU A 8 5.64 11.31 10.65
N ILE A 9 6.66 11.44 9.81
CA ILE A 9 7.93 10.73 9.97
C ILE A 9 9.06 11.76 9.96
N ASN A 10 9.93 11.70 10.97
CA ASN A 10 11.10 12.58 11.08
C ASN A 10 12.27 11.98 10.28
N ALA A 11 12.18 12.07 8.97
CA ALA A 11 13.17 11.60 8.02
C ALA A 11 13.03 12.40 6.73
N SER A 12 14.04 12.33 5.86
CA SER A 12 13.96 12.95 4.55
C SER A 12 13.00 12.21 3.64
N ALA A 13 12.37 12.92 2.72
CA ALA A 13 11.50 12.29 1.73
C ALA A 13 12.24 11.24 0.91
N GLU A 14 13.50 11.49 0.58
CA GLU A 14 14.35 10.54 -0.15
C GLU A 14 14.52 9.22 0.60
N ASN A 15 14.81 9.28 1.90
CA ASN A 15 15.03 8.08 2.70
C ASN A 15 13.74 7.28 2.87
N VAL A 16 12.62 7.95 3.10
CA VAL A 16 11.31 7.27 3.21
C VAL A 16 10.95 6.60 1.89
N TRP A 17 11.17 7.29 0.77
CA TRP A 17 10.91 6.74 -0.56
C TRP A 17 11.76 5.50 -0.84
N LYS A 18 13.03 5.54 -0.48
CA LYS A 18 13.93 4.39 -0.69
C LYS A 18 13.45 3.13 0.04
N VAL A 19 12.97 3.27 1.26
CA VAL A 19 12.41 2.15 2.02
C VAL A 19 11.12 1.65 1.36
N LEU A 20 10.27 2.57 0.94
CA LEU A 20 8.95 2.25 0.37
C LEU A 20 9.06 1.46 -0.94
N VAL A 21 10.01 1.78 -1.81
CA VAL A 21 10.17 1.10 -3.11
C VAL A 21 11.13 -0.09 -3.07
N ASN A 22 11.76 -0.35 -1.95
CA ASN A 22 12.64 -1.50 -1.78
C ASN A 22 11.81 -2.75 -1.47
N PHE A 23 11.11 -3.25 -2.48
CA PHE A 23 10.21 -4.40 -2.35
C PHE A 23 10.89 -5.66 -1.79
N PRO A 24 12.13 -6.02 -2.20
CA PRO A 24 12.78 -7.21 -1.65
C PRO A 24 12.95 -7.20 -0.13
N ASP A 25 12.99 -6.03 0.50
CA ASP A 25 13.23 -5.88 1.93
C ASP A 25 11.94 -5.81 2.78
N TYR A 26 10.76 -5.85 2.14
CA TYR A 26 9.48 -5.69 2.86
C TYR A 26 9.31 -6.70 4.00
N GLY A 27 9.75 -7.94 3.79
CA GLY A 27 9.64 -8.97 4.82
C GLY A 27 10.40 -8.67 6.11
N SER A 28 11.39 -7.78 6.07
CA SER A 28 12.18 -7.43 7.25
C SER A 28 11.53 -6.39 8.15
N TRP A 29 10.57 -5.62 7.65
CA TRP A 29 9.97 -4.54 8.44
C TRP A 29 8.45 -4.42 8.33
N ASN A 30 7.85 -4.82 7.20
CA ASN A 30 6.43 -4.58 6.94
C ASN A 30 5.56 -5.68 7.57
N PRO A 31 4.73 -5.37 8.58
CA PRO A 31 3.93 -6.38 9.24
C PRO A 31 2.65 -6.74 8.47
N VAL A 32 2.33 -6.00 7.41
CA VAL A 32 1.08 -6.16 6.65
C VAL A 32 1.36 -6.77 5.29
N ILE A 33 2.20 -6.13 4.49
CA ILE A 33 2.65 -6.68 3.21
C ILE A 33 3.97 -7.41 3.48
N THR A 34 3.87 -8.70 3.76
CA THR A 34 5.00 -9.48 4.26
C THR A 34 5.95 -9.94 3.17
N LYS A 35 5.49 -9.94 1.93
CA LYS A 35 6.29 -10.27 0.77
C LYS A 35 5.70 -9.60 -0.45
N ILE A 36 6.54 -9.01 -1.28
CA ILE A 36 6.11 -8.41 -2.54
C ILE A 36 7.06 -8.83 -3.65
N ASN A 37 6.52 -9.29 -4.77
CA ASN A 37 7.26 -9.73 -5.95
C ASN A 37 6.98 -8.77 -7.10
N GLY A 38 8.03 -8.42 -7.84
CA GLY A 38 7.96 -7.51 -8.97
C GLY A 38 8.81 -6.28 -8.75
N MET A 39 8.74 -5.35 -9.69
CA MET A 39 9.55 -4.15 -9.71
C MET A 39 8.67 -2.90 -9.58
N PRO A 40 9.15 -1.83 -8.92
CA PRO A 40 8.36 -0.61 -8.70
C PRO A 40 8.39 0.31 -9.93
N TYR A 41 7.93 -0.19 -11.07
CA TYR A 41 7.87 0.57 -12.33
C TYR A 41 6.47 0.55 -12.91
N VAL A 42 6.05 1.65 -13.53
CA VAL A 42 4.74 1.76 -14.17
C VAL A 42 4.55 0.65 -15.21
N GLY A 43 3.39 0.00 -15.16
CA GLY A 43 3.05 -1.11 -16.05
C GLY A 43 3.46 -2.48 -15.56
N GLU A 44 4.33 -2.56 -14.55
CA GLU A 44 4.74 -3.84 -13.99
C GLU A 44 3.58 -4.51 -13.24
N LYS A 45 3.52 -5.83 -13.37
CA LYS A 45 2.60 -6.65 -12.59
C LYS A 45 3.31 -7.11 -11.34
N ILE A 46 2.71 -6.85 -10.19
CA ILE A 46 3.22 -7.28 -8.90
C ILE A 46 2.25 -8.25 -8.24
N SER A 47 2.79 -9.06 -7.36
CA SER A 47 2.00 -9.89 -6.45
C SER A 47 2.58 -9.77 -5.06
N PHE A 48 1.75 -9.93 -4.04
CA PHE A 48 2.21 -9.79 -2.67
C PHE A 48 1.37 -10.65 -1.73
N ASN A 49 1.88 -10.86 -0.52
CA ASN A 49 1.16 -11.53 0.55
C ASN A 49 0.73 -10.51 1.59
N ILE A 50 -0.51 -10.59 2.04
CA ILE A 50 -1.04 -9.78 3.12
C ILE A 50 -1.24 -10.67 4.35
N LYS A 51 -0.77 -10.20 5.51
CA LYS A 51 -1.04 -10.85 6.78
C LYS A 51 -2.46 -10.51 7.21
N ALA A 52 -3.37 -11.47 7.06
CA ALA A 52 -4.78 -11.29 7.40
C ALA A 52 -5.07 -11.51 8.89
N ALA A 53 -4.28 -12.39 9.54
CA ALA A 53 -4.36 -12.71 10.95
C ALA A 53 -3.03 -13.37 11.38
N PRO A 54 -2.75 -13.54 12.68
CA PRO A 54 -1.54 -14.22 13.11
C PRO A 54 -1.42 -15.60 12.47
N GLY A 55 -0.31 -15.82 11.74
CA GLY A 55 -0.04 -17.08 11.04
C GLY A 55 -0.83 -17.30 9.75
N ILE A 56 -1.64 -16.33 9.31
CA ILE A 56 -2.44 -16.44 8.11
C ILE A 56 -2.02 -15.35 7.12
N GLU A 57 -1.44 -15.77 6.00
CA GLU A 57 -1.09 -14.89 4.89
C GLU A 57 -1.97 -15.20 3.68
N VAL A 58 -2.45 -14.16 3.02
CA VAL A 58 -3.30 -14.26 1.84
C VAL A 58 -2.54 -13.71 0.64
N PRO A 59 -2.36 -14.52 -0.43
CA PRO A 59 -1.71 -14.02 -1.64
C PRO A 59 -2.66 -13.14 -2.44
N ILE A 60 -2.15 -12.00 -2.90
CA ILE A 60 -2.86 -11.09 -3.79
C ILE A 60 -2.13 -11.08 -5.12
N PRO A 61 -2.71 -11.66 -6.17
CA PRO A 61 -2.05 -11.74 -7.47
C PRO A 61 -2.36 -10.56 -8.38
N LEU A 62 -1.51 -10.36 -9.36
CA LEU A 62 -1.76 -9.53 -10.55
C LEU A 62 -2.27 -8.12 -10.25
N CYS A 63 -1.52 -7.37 -9.43
CA CYS A 63 -1.73 -5.94 -9.30
C CYS A 63 -0.83 -5.21 -10.31
N GLU A 64 -1.34 -4.12 -10.88
CA GLU A 64 -0.58 -3.33 -11.84
C GLU A 64 -0.11 -2.02 -11.22
N ILE A 65 1.16 -1.69 -11.38
CA ILE A 65 1.72 -0.41 -10.95
C ILE A 65 1.19 0.68 -11.89
N LEU A 66 0.45 1.64 -11.34
CA LEU A 66 -0.10 2.77 -12.09
C LEU A 66 0.78 4.01 -11.99
N VAL A 67 1.38 4.25 -10.83
CA VAL A 67 2.27 5.37 -10.57
C VAL A 67 3.46 4.86 -9.77
N ALA A 68 4.67 5.23 -10.19
CA ALA A 68 5.90 4.99 -9.45
C ALA A 68 6.84 6.15 -9.77
N SER A 69 6.60 7.30 -9.13
CA SER A 69 7.28 8.55 -9.42
C SER A 69 8.22 8.93 -8.30
N ALA A 70 9.52 8.82 -8.54
CA ALA A 70 10.53 9.30 -7.60
C ALA A 70 10.51 10.83 -7.47
N ALA A 71 10.06 11.55 -8.49
CA ALA A 71 9.97 13.00 -8.46
C ALA A 71 8.84 13.49 -7.56
N SER A 72 7.63 12.94 -7.70
CA SER A 72 6.48 13.29 -6.88
C SER A 72 6.34 12.43 -5.62
N LYS A 73 7.14 11.36 -5.52
CA LYS A 73 7.14 10.41 -4.40
C LYS A 73 5.76 9.81 -4.15
N GLU A 74 5.17 9.32 -5.23
CA GLU A 74 3.90 8.62 -5.22
C GLU A 74 4.06 7.22 -5.80
N LEU A 75 3.55 6.23 -5.07
CA LEU A 75 3.48 4.84 -5.50
C LEU A 75 2.03 4.41 -5.45
N ARG A 76 1.52 3.87 -6.55
CA ARG A 76 0.12 3.48 -6.65
C ARG A 76 -0.02 2.23 -7.50
N TRP A 77 -0.78 1.25 -7.00
CA TRP A 77 -1.11 0.06 -7.78
C TRP A 77 -2.58 -0.29 -7.64
N LYS A 78 -3.09 -1.03 -8.60
CA LYS A 78 -4.49 -1.43 -8.65
C LYS A 78 -4.60 -2.93 -8.92
N GLY A 79 -5.48 -3.60 -8.21
CA GLY A 79 -5.71 -5.01 -8.42
C GLY A 79 -6.82 -5.62 -7.58
N PRO A 80 -7.09 -6.88 -7.85
CA PRO A 80 -6.45 -7.71 -8.88
C PRO A 80 -6.83 -7.25 -10.29
N ALA A 81 -5.84 -7.21 -11.20
CA ALA A 81 -6.06 -6.83 -12.61
C ALA A 81 -6.52 -8.05 -13.43
N ILE A 82 -7.55 -8.71 -12.96
CA ILE A 82 -8.12 -9.92 -13.55
C ILE A 82 -9.52 -9.58 -14.06
N PRO A 83 -9.84 -9.80 -15.35
CA PRO A 83 -11.19 -9.57 -15.86
C PRO A 83 -12.25 -10.28 -15.02
N ILE A 84 -13.42 -9.66 -14.88
CA ILE A 84 -14.53 -10.13 -14.05
C ILE A 84 -14.26 -9.95 -12.54
N ALA A 85 -13.13 -10.44 -12.02
CA ALA A 85 -12.79 -10.27 -10.61
C ALA A 85 -12.66 -8.78 -10.25
N SER A 86 -12.03 -7.97 -11.11
CA SER A 86 -11.90 -6.54 -10.89
C SER A 86 -13.24 -5.79 -10.98
N ASP A 87 -14.23 -6.33 -11.69
CA ASP A 87 -15.57 -5.76 -11.76
C ASP A 87 -16.35 -5.99 -10.45
N VAL A 88 -16.03 -7.04 -9.71
CA VAL A 88 -16.66 -7.35 -8.44
C VAL A 88 -16.02 -6.53 -7.31
N LEU A 89 -14.69 -6.56 -7.23
CA LEU A 89 -13.95 -5.80 -6.23
C LEU A 89 -12.54 -5.54 -6.73
N SER A 90 -12.14 -4.27 -6.71
CA SER A 90 -10.78 -3.85 -7.05
C SER A 90 -10.34 -2.78 -6.07
N GLY A 91 -9.08 -2.77 -5.70
CA GLY A 91 -8.49 -1.77 -4.82
C GLY A 91 -7.36 -1.03 -5.53
N GLU A 92 -7.38 0.30 -5.46
CA GLU A 92 -6.26 1.13 -5.87
C GLU A 92 -5.54 1.59 -4.62
N HIS A 93 -4.42 0.96 -4.35
CA HIS A 93 -3.58 1.21 -3.18
C HIS A 93 -2.59 2.32 -3.48
N TYR A 94 -2.47 3.31 -2.60
CA TYR A 94 -1.56 4.42 -2.82
C TYR A 94 -0.75 4.78 -1.60
N PHE A 95 0.48 5.22 -1.87
CA PHE A 95 1.42 5.74 -0.89
C PHE A 95 1.96 7.06 -1.41
N ILE A 96 1.86 8.10 -0.61
CA ILE A 96 2.34 9.44 -0.98
C ILE A 96 3.26 9.93 0.14
N VAL A 97 4.47 10.33 -0.24
CA VAL A 97 5.44 10.93 0.69
C VAL A 97 5.44 12.43 0.44
N GLN A 98 4.83 13.18 1.35
CA GLN A 98 4.74 14.64 1.25
C GLN A 98 5.85 15.27 2.09
N GLU A 99 6.78 15.96 1.43
CA GLU A 99 7.84 16.67 2.13
C GLU A 99 7.26 17.90 2.83
N MET A 100 7.45 17.98 4.15
CA MET A 100 7.03 19.12 4.97
C MET A 100 8.20 20.02 5.31
N ALA A 101 9.38 19.42 5.48
CA ALA A 101 10.64 20.07 5.79
C ALA A 101 11.77 19.11 5.40
N PRO A 102 13.06 19.53 5.38
CA PRO A 102 14.14 18.65 4.91
C PRO A 102 14.23 17.29 5.61
N ASN A 103 13.81 17.21 6.87
CA ASN A 103 13.82 15.96 7.64
C ASN A 103 12.46 15.65 8.25
N LYS A 104 11.39 16.01 7.57
CA LYS A 104 10.04 15.76 8.05
C LYS A 104 9.10 15.55 6.88
N VAL A 105 8.40 14.41 6.88
CA VAL A 105 7.41 14.08 5.85
C VAL A 105 6.08 13.72 6.49
N ARG A 106 5.01 13.91 5.71
CA ARG A 106 3.72 13.29 5.97
C ARG A 106 3.58 12.11 5.02
N PHE A 107 3.47 10.92 5.58
CA PHE A 107 3.23 9.72 4.80
C PHE A 107 1.73 9.44 4.74
N VAL A 108 1.19 9.43 3.53
CA VAL A 108 -0.23 9.16 3.29
C VAL A 108 -0.34 7.77 2.69
N HIS A 109 -1.16 6.93 3.31
CA HIS A 109 -1.34 5.55 2.93
C HIS A 109 -2.83 5.24 2.88
N GLY A 110 -3.33 4.89 1.72
CA GLY A 110 -4.74 4.61 1.56
C GLY A 110 -5.04 3.63 0.43
N GLU A 111 -6.32 3.37 0.28
CA GLU A 111 -6.82 2.50 -0.78
C GLU A 111 -8.23 2.92 -1.16
N ASP A 112 -8.50 3.00 -2.45
CA ASP A 112 -9.83 3.27 -2.98
C ASP A 112 -10.39 1.99 -3.59
N PHE A 113 -11.47 1.49 -2.98
CA PHE A 113 -12.12 0.26 -3.44
C PHE A 113 -13.27 0.59 -4.37
N THR A 114 -13.30 -0.11 -5.49
CA THR A 114 -14.35 0.00 -6.51
C THR A 114 -14.89 -1.38 -6.86
N GLY A 115 -15.99 -1.42 -7.61
CA GLY A 115 -16.64 -2.64 -8.02
C GLY A 115 -17.97 -2.87 -7.32
N LEU A 116 -18.71 -3.88 -7.76
CA LEU A 116 -20.08 -4.15 -7.29
C LEU A 116 -20.16 -4.49 -5.80
N ALA A 117 -19.12 -5.13 -5.24
CA ALA A 117 -19.11 -5.55 -3.84
C ALA A 117 -18.55 -4.48 -2.89
N ALA A 118 -17.98 -3.38 -3.38
CA ALA A 118 -17.28 -2.41 -2.54
C ALA A 118 -18.16 -1.82 -1.45
N GLY A 119 -19.35 -1.39 -1.79
CA GLY A 119 -20.30 -0.78 -0.83
C GLY A 119 -20.78 -1.75 0.24
N ALA A 120 -21.01 -3.01 -0.14
CA ALA A 120 -21.46 -4.05 0.79
C ALA A 120 -20.38 -4.45 1.80
N LEU A 121 -19.11 -4.38 1.40
CA LEU A 121 -17.98 -4.77 2.23
C LEU A 121 -17.49 -3.65 3.16
N LYS A 122 -17.85 -2.39 2.89
CA LYS A 122 -17.40 -1.24 3.66
C LYS A 122 -17.54 -1.40 5.18
N PRO A 123 -18.73 -1.76 5.72
CA PRO A 123 -18.87 -1.88 7.17
C PRO A 123 -18.04 -3.01 7.78
N LEU A 124 -17.66 -4.01 6.98
CA LEU A 124 -16.88 -5.15 7.45
C LEU A 124 -15.37 -4.87 7.42
N LEU A 125 -14.89 -4.07 6.47
CA LEU A 125 -13.47 -3.91 6.20
C LEU A 125 -12.89 -2.61 6.68
N GLN A 126 -13.68 -1.55 6.84
CA GLN A 126 -13.16 -0.21 7.08
C GLN A 126 -12.26 -0.12 8.30
N ASP A 127 -12.73 -0.57 9.47
CA ASP A 127 -11.94 -0.47 10.70
C ASP A 127 -10.72 -1.39 10.67
N ARG A 128 -10.92 -2.61 10.18
CA ARG A 128 -9.85 -3.61 10.11
C ARG A 128 -8.71 -3.16 9.20
N LEU A 129 -9.03 -2.62 8.03
CA LEU A 129 -8.03 -2.14 7.09
C LEU A 129 -7.37 -0.86 7.59
N THR A 130 -8.13 0.05 8.21
CA THR A 130 -7.58 1.26 8.82
C THR A 130 -6.53 0.90 9.87
N ASP A 131 -6.83 -0.04 10.75
CA ASP A 131 -5.88 -0.50 11.77
C ASP A 131 -4.65 -1.12 11.15
N SER A 132 -4.83 -1.94 10.12
CA SER A 132 -3.75 -2.60 9.40
C SER A 132 -2.82 -1.58 8.73
N TYR A 133 -3.38 -0.58 8.06
CA TYR A 133 -2.58 0.46 7.40
C TYR A 133 -1.83 1.31 8.40
N ASN A 134 -2.44 1.63 9.53
CA ASN A 134 -1.75 2.35 10.61
C ASN A 134 -0.61 1.53 11.20
N GLU A 135 -0.76 0.22 11.28
CA GLU A 135 0.31 -0.68 11.74
C GLU A 135 1.51 -0.63 10.78
N MET A 136 1.27 -0.68 9.47
CA MET A 136 2.32 -0.51 8.47
C MET A 136 2.98 0.87 8.57
N ASN A 137 2.18 1.92 8.76
CA ASN A 137 2.70 3.28 8.88
C ASN A 137 3.65 3.42 10.06
N ARG A 138 3.30 2.84 11.21
CA ARG A 138 4.16 2.85 12.39
C ARG A 138 5.45 2.06 12.15
N ALA A 139 5.36 0.93 11.45
CA ALA A 139 6.54 0.13 11.11
C ALA A 139 7.48 0.87 10.15
N LEU A 140 6.93 1.59 9.18
CA LEU A 140 7.71 2.44 8.28
C LEU A 140 8.41 3.55 9.05
N LYS A 141 7.71 4.20 9.97
CA LYS A 141 8.28 5.25 10.81
C LYS A 141 9.43 4.73 11.66
N ALA A 142 9.33 3.51 12.17
CA ALA A 142 10.38 2.88 12.98
C ALA A 142 11.60 2.43 12.16
N ARG A 143 11.43 2.27 10.85
CA ARG A 143 12.49 1.85 9.96
C ARG A 143 13.44 3.02 9.66
#